data_743e6b53cb5fbeab972e3b4ea2860eac
#
_entry.id   743e6b53cb5fbeab972e3b4ea2860eac
#
_cell.length_a   1.000
_cell.length_b   1.000
_cell.length_c   1.000
_cell.angle_alpha   90.00
_cell.angle_beta   90.00
_cell.angle_gamma   90.00
#
_symmetry.space_group_name_H-M   'P 1'
#
loop_
_entity.id
_entity.type
_entity.pdbx_description
1 polymer ?
#
loop_
_entity_poly.entity_id
_entity_poly.type
_entity_poly.pdbx_seq_one_letter_code
_entity_poly.pdbx_strand_id
1 'polypeptide(L)'
;DGPGAGANEAQYGRWAKGTANEHGAYALAGGDNIGNERGDAYWESMRQVYAECWRVLRPGGIMALVLKGFTRDGNYVDLPGQTEAMLLEAGWLKHDHWRRELWSLSFWRTLQKLRDPQAFDNRLMFEEVLAFKKAECP
;
A
#
# COMPACT_ATOMS: atom_id res chain seq x y z
N ASP A 1 -8.26 -42.16 -7.02
CA ASP A 1 -9.20 -41.07 -6.82
C ASP A 1 -8.66 -40.16 -5.71
N GLY A 2 -7.96 -39.10 -6.11
CA GLY A 2 -7.46 -38.08 -5.19
C GLY A 2 -8.52 -37.03 -4.95
N PRO A 3 -8.77 -36.61 -3.70
CA PRO A 3 -9.74 -35.57 -3.43
C PRO A 3 -9.13 -34.20 -3.71
N GLY A 4 -9.77 -33.39 -4.54
CA GLY A 4 -9.71 -32.00 -4.27
C GLY A 4 -9.16 -31.01 -5.29
N ALA A 5 -9.23 -31.26 -6.58
CA ALA A 5 -9.05 -30.19 -7.57
C ALA A 5 -10.23 -29.19 -7.59
N GLY A 6 -11.43 -29.65 -7.22
CA GLY A 6 -12.64 -28.82 -7.31
C GLY A 6 -12.81 -27.75 -6.23
N ALA A 7 -12.23 -27.95 -5.04
CA ALA A 7 -12.39 -26.97 -3.95
C ALA A 7 -11.51 -25.72 -4.16
N ASN A 8 -10.32 -25.92 -4.71
CA ASN A 8 -9.40 -24.80 -4.97
C ASN A 8 -9.84 -23.94 -6.16
N GLU A 9 -10.37 -24.54 -7.22
CA GLU A 9 -10.87 -23.79 -8.36
C GLU A 9 -12.12 -22.94 -8.02
N ALA A 10 -13.01 -23.45 -7.20
CA ALA A 10 -14.18 -22.69 -6.75
C ALA A 10 -13.78 -21.51 -5.86
N GLN A 11 -12.76 -21.67 -5.02
CA GLN A 11 -12.27 -20.61 -4.15
C GLN A 11 -11.46 -19.55 -4.94
N TYR A 12 -10.57 -19.98 -5.82
CA TYR A 12 -9.82 -19.10 -6.72
C TYR A 12 -10.74 -18.42 -7.74
N GLY A 13 -11.71 -19.11 -8.27
CA GLY A 13 -12.71 -18.54 -9.19
C GLY A 13 -13.58 -17.48 -8.54
N ARG A 14 -13.85 -17.59 -7.24
CA ARG A 14 -14.59 -16.57 -6.48
C ARG A 14 -13.74 -15.31 -6.28
N TRP A 15 -12.46 -15.46 -5.96
CA TRP A 15 -11.52 -14.34 -5.86
C TRP A 15 -11.29 -13.65 -7.21
N ALA A 16 -11.10 -14.42 -8.27
CA ALA A 16 -10.90 -13.89 -9.62
C ALA A 16 -12.14 -13.15 -10.15
N LYS A 17 -13.34 -13.65 -9.88
CA LYS A 17 -14.60 -13.00 -10.28
C LYS A 17 -14.89 -11.74 -9.47
N GLY A 18 -14.45 -11.68 -8.21
CA GLY A 18 -14.60 -10.51 -7.35
C GLY A 18 -13.63 -9.38 -7.66
N THR A 19 -12.48 -9.69 -8.26
CA THR A 19 -11.44 -8.70 -8.59
C THR A 19 -11.53 -8.17 -10.02
N ALA A 20 -12.38 -8.74 -10.85
CA ALA A 20 -12.52 -8.39 -12.28
C ALA A 20 -13.56 -7.30 -12.55
N ASN A 21 -14.16 -6.71 -11.52
CA ASN A 21 -15.06 -5.60 -11.73
C ASN A 21 -14.25 -4.30 -11.96
N GLU A 22 -14.88 -3.34 -12.59
CA GLU A 22 -14.29 -2.05 -13.01
C GLU A 22 -13.72 -1.23 -11.83
N HIS A 23 -13.97 -1.64 -10.58
CA HIS A 23 -13.58 -0.93 -9.37
C HIS A 23 -12.49 -1.63 -8.55
N GLY A 24 -11.97 -2.78 -9.01
CA GLY A 24 -10.90 -3.53 -8.34
C GLY A 24 -11.35 -4.40 -7.16
N ALA A 25 -10.37 -5.03 -6.52
CA ALA A 25 -10.56 -6.06 -5.49
C ALA A 25 -11.40 -5.63 -4.26
N TYR A 26 -11.49 -4.35 -4.00
CA TYR A 26 -12.13 -3.79 -2.81
C TYR A 26 -13.59 -3.40 -3.02
N ALA A 27 -14.11 -3.46 -4.24
CA ALA A 27 -15.50 -3.08 -4.55
C ALA A 27 -16.55 -3.96 -3.85
N LEU A 28 -16.17 -5.16 -3.42
CA LEU A 28 -17.05 -6.08 -2.70
C LEU A 28 -17.16 -5.79 -1.19
N ALA A 29 -16.30 -4.92 -0.65
CA ALA A 29 -16.21 -4.68 0.78
C ALA A 29 -17.22 -3.63 1.33
N GLY A 30 -18.18 -3.19 0.51
CA GLY A 30 -19.12 -2.12 0.91
C GLY A 30 -18.50 -0.72 0.81
N GLY A 31 -19.33 0.31 0.85
CA GLY A 31 -18.96 1.69 0.50
C GLY A 31 -17.91 2.41 1.36
N ASP A 32 -17.46 1.84 2.47
CA ASP A 32 -16.58 2.51 3.44
C ASP A 32 -15.13 2.02 3.43
N ASN A 33 -14.65 1.49 2.29
CA ASN A 33 -13.27 1.02 2.21
C ASN A 33 -12.34 2.16 1.74
N ILE A 34 -11.42 2.58 2.61
CA ILE A 34 -10.41 3.61 2.33
C ILE A 34 -9.62 3.31 1.05
N GLY A 35 -9.40 2.05 0.71
CA GLY A 35 -8.73 1.65 -0.53
C GLY A 35 -9.47 2.06 -1.82
N ASN A 36 -10.75 2.41 -1.73
CA ASN A 36 -11.55 2.92 -2.85
C ASN A 36 -11.56 4.44 -2.93
N GLU A 37 -11.12 5.13 -1.90
CA GLU A 37 -11.06 6.59 -1.87
C GLU A 37 -9.91 7.12 -2.72
N ARG A 38 -10.03 8.36 -3.16
CA ARG A 38 -9.03 9.02 -3.99
C ARG A 38 -8.85 10.48 -3.57
N GLY A 39 -7.67 11.00 -3.86
CA GLY A 39 -7.36 12.41 -3.59
C GLY A 39 -7.53 12.78 -2.11
N ASP A 40 -8.20 13.90 -1.87
CA ASP A 40 -8.34 14.45 -0.52
C ASP A 40 -9.11 13.55 0.44
N ALA A 41 -10.13 12.82 -0.04
CA ALA A 41 -10.89 11.88 0.78
C ALA A 41 -9.98 10.78 1.34
N TYR A 42 -9.14 10.19 0.51
CA TYR A 42 -8.15 9.21 0.94
C TYR A 42 -7.22 9.77 2.04
N TRP A 43 -6.68 10.96 1.82
CA TRP A 43 -5.77 11.57 2.78
C TRP A 43 -6.45 11.94 4.09
N GLU A 44 -7.69 12.38 4.04
CA GLU A 44 -8.47 12.66 5.26
C GLU A 44 -8.70 11.38 6.07
N SER A 45 -9.11 10.30 5.42
CA SER A 45 -9.28 9.01 6.09
C SER A 45 -7.97 8.48 6.66
N MET A 46 -6.86 8.62 5.93
CA MET A 46 -5.55 8.19 6.42
C MET A 46 -5.05 9.04 7.59
N ARG A 47 -5.32 10.35 7.62
CA ARG A 47 -5.03 11.19 8.79
C ARG A 47 -5.74 10.68 10.04
N GLN A 48 -7.01 10.30 9.93
CA GLN A 48 -7.76 9.73 11.05
C GLN A 48 -7.14 8.41 11.52
N VAL A 49 -6.78 7.52 10.60
CA VAL A 49 -6.11 6.26 10.94
C VAL A 49 -4.80 6.52 11.71
N TYR A 50 -3.96 7.41 11.22
CA TYR A 50 -2.69 7.71 11.88
C TYR A 50 -2.85 8.48 13.19
N ALA A 51 -3.90 9.29 13.33
CA ALA A 51 -4.26 9.91 14.60
C ALA A 51 -4.66 8.86 15.65
N GLU A 52 -5.41 7.82 15.25
CA GLU A 52 -5.73 6.70 16.13
C GLU A 52 -4.50 5.86 16.47
N CYS A 53 -3.59 5.63 15.52
CA CYS A 53 -2.30 5.01 15.82
C CYS A 53 -1.50 5.80 16.86
N TRP A 54 -1.50 7.13 16.71
CA TRP A 54 -0.88 8.01 17.72
C TRP A 54 -1.54 7.89 19.08
N ARG A 55 -2.87 7.88 19.12
CA ARG A 55 -3.62 7.79 20.38
C ARG A 55 -3.30 6.52 21.16
N VAL A 56 -3.28 5.37 20.49
CA VAL A 56 -3.07 4.07 21.13
C VAL A 56 -1.60 3.75 21.45
N LEU A 57 -0.68 4.38 20.72
CA LEU A 57 0.74 4.13 20.90
C LEU A 57 1.23 4.83 22.19
N ARG A 58 2.02 4.14 23.00
CA ARG A 58 2.67 4.74 24.16
C ARG A 58 3.68 5.82 23.74
N PRO A 59 3.96 6.84 24.56
CA PRO A 59 5.06 7.76 24.33
C PRO A 59 6.38 7.01 24.07
N GLY A 60 7.15 7.45 23.09
CA GLY A 60 8.36 6.77 22.63
C GLY A 60 8.12 5.49 21.82
N GLY A 61 6.87 5.08 21.62
CA GLY A 61 6.52 3.92 20.80
C GLY A 61 6.77 4.16 19.32
N ILE A 62 6.95 3.09 18.58
CA ILE A 62 7.28 3.11 17.14
C ILE A 62 6.12 2.55 16.32
N MET A 63 5.76 3.25 15.26
CA MET A 63 4.88 2.78 14.20
C MET A 63 5.73 2.50 12.95
N ALA A 64 5.63 1.30 12.40
CA ALA A 64 6.28 0.93 11.15
C ALA A 64 5.24 0.76 10.04
N LEU A 65 5.50 1.36 8.89
CA LEU A 65 4.65 1.32 7.70
C LEU A 65 5.41 0.68 6.54
N VAL A 66 4.77 -0.23 5.84
CA VAL A 66 5.28 -0.76 4.57
C VAL A 66 4.45 -0.16 3.45
N LEU A 67 5.06 0.68 2.65
CA LEU A 67 4.40 1.44 1.60
C LEU A 67 5.11 1.24 0.27
N LYS A 68 4.35 1.37 -0.81
CA LYS A 68 4.89 1.27 -2.15
C LYS A 68 4.32 2.37 -3.03
N GLY A 69 5.19 3.00 -3.82
CA GLY A 69 4.78 3.85 -4.92
C GLY A 69 4.08 3.02 -6.01
N PHE A 70 3.21 3.65 -6.74
CA PHE A 70 2.44 3.01 -7.82
C PHE A 70 2.26 3.95 -9.01
N THR A 71 1.73 3.43 -10.10
CA THR A 71 1.43 4.23 -11.29
C THR A 71 -0.08 4.44 -11.39
N ARG A 72 -0.49 5.68 -11.62
CA ARG A 72 -1.88 6.05 -11.92
C ARG A 72 -1.88 6.94 -13.16
N ASP A 73 -2.68 6.58 -14.15
CA ASP A 73 -2.79 7.31 -15.42
C ASP A 73 -1.43 7.60 -16.08
N GLY A 74 -0.54 6.60 -16.06
CA GLY A 74 0.82 6.69 -16.61
C GLY A 74 1.84 7.42 -15.74
N ASN A 75 1.43 8.06 -14.66
CA ASN A 75 2.31 8.83 -13.77
C ASN A 75 2.64 8.06 -12.49
N TYR A 76 3.88 8.19 -12.05
CA TYR A 76 4.29 7.63 -10.75
C TYR A 76 3.70 8.44 -9.60
N VAL A 77 3.11 7.74 -8.65
CA VAL A 77 2.59 8.30 -7.40
C VAL A 77 3.51 7.86 -6.26
N ASP A 78 4.16 8.83 -5.64
CA ASP A 78 5.05 8.61 -4.49
C ASP A 78 4.24 8.57 -3.19
N LEU A 79 3.51 7.49 -2.98
CA LEU A 79 2.75 7.29 -1.75
C LEU A 79 3.63 7.29 -0.49
N PRO A 80 4.83 6.65 -0.47
CA PRO A 80 5.71 6.71 0.69
C PRO A 80 6.14 8.12 1.06
N GLY A 81 6.61 8.91 0.09
CA GLY A 81 7.05 10.29 0.34
C GLY A 81 5.92 11.21 0.80
N GLN A 82 4.74 11.08 0.20
CA GLN A 82 3.56 11.85 0.60
C GLN A 82 3.10 11.48 2.03
N THR A 83 3.13 10.19 2.37
CA THR A 83 2.79 9.73 3.72
C THR A 83 3.81 10.22 4.75
N GLU A 84 5.11 10.15 4.44
CA GLU A 84 6.16 10.67 5.29
C GLU A 84 5.96 12.16 5.59
N ALA A 85 5.74 12.96 4.56
CA ALA A 85 5.52 14.41 4.71
C ALA A 85 4.32 14.70 5.63
N MET A 86 3.20 14.02 5.43
CA MET A 86 2.00 14.18 6.25
C MET A 86 2.23 13.77 7.72
N LEU A 87 2.96 12.70 7.96
CA LEU A 87 3.24 12.24 9.32
C LEU A 87 4.20 13.18 10.06
N LEU A 88 5.21 13.70 9.39
CA LEU A 88 6.12 14.69 9.98
C LEU A 88 5.37 15.98 10.33
N GLU A 89 4.47 16.45 9.45
CA GLU A 89 3.61 17.60 9.72
C GLU A 89 2.67 17.35 10.91
N ALA A 90 2.18 16.11 11.08
CA ALA A 90 1.36 15.71 12.21
C ALA A 90 2.14 15.50 13.53
N GLY A 91 3.46 15.74 13.54
CA GLY A 91 4.29 15.69 14.75
C GLY A 91 4.97 14.34 15.03
N TRP A 92 4.86 13.38 14.10
CA TRP A 92 5.64 12.15 14.20
C TRP A 92 7.13 12.44 13.98
N LEU A 93 7.99 11.70 14.68
CA LEU A 93 9.44 11.79 14.51
C LEU A 93 9.90 10.65 13.61
N LYS A 94 10.61 10.97 12.54
CA LYS A 94 11.22 9.93 11.71
C LYS A 94 12.25 9.18 12.55
N HIS A 95 12.10 7.85 12.62
CA HIS A 95 12.98 6.97 13.39
C HIS A 95 13.95 6.24 12.48
N ASP A 96 13.42 5.59 11.43
CA ASP A 96 14.24 4.84 10.49
C ASP A 96 13.54 4.70 9.13
N HIS A 97 14.30 4.25 8.13
CA HIS A 97 13.82 4.06 6.77
C HIS A 97 14.63 2.96 6.08
N TRP A 98 13.96 1.92 5.62
CA TRP A 98 14.55 0.84 4.84
C TRP A 98 13.85 0.71 3.52
N ARG A 99 14.57 0.23 2.52
CA ARG A 99 14.05 -0.11 1.21
C ARG A 99 14.19 -1.60 0.99
N ARG A 100 13.09 -2.25 0.61
CA ARG A 100 13.06 -3.67 0.28
C ARG A 100 12.85 -3.85 -1.22
N GLU A 101 13.75 -4.56 -1.86
CA GLU A 101 13.57 -4.97 -3.24
C GLU A 101 12.54 -6.11 -3.33
N LEU A 102 11.65 -6.03 -4.31
CA LEU A 102 10.65 -7.06 -4.55
C LEU A 102 11.25 -8.21 -5.35
N TRP A 103 11.03 -9.43 -4.87
CA TRP A 103 11.50 -10.66 -5.54
C TRP A 103 10.84 -10.88 -6.89
N SER A 104 9.56 -10.49 -7.00
CA SER A 104 8.80 -10.62 -8.22
C SER A 104 7.90 -9.41 -8.44
N LEU A 105 7.76 -9.05 -9.68
CA LEU A 105 6.78 -8.08 -10.12
C LEU A 105 5.49 -8.80 -10.52
N SER A 106 4.37 -8.09 -10.54
CA SER A 106 3.17 -8.62 -11.17
C SER A 106 3.43 -8.96 -12.64
N PHE A 107 2.66 -9.90 -13.19
CA PHE A 107 2.80 -10.32 -14.60
C PHE A 107 2.88 -9.14 -15.57
N TRP A 108 2.00 -8.17 -15.43
CA TRP A 108 1.96 -6.99 -16.29
C TRP A 108 3.20 -6.09 -16.16
N ARG A 109 3.75 -5.97 -14.95
CA ARG A 109 4.99 -5.20 -14.72
C ARG A 109 6.20 -5.91 -15.29
N THR A 110 6.25 -7.22 -15.14
CA THR A 110 7.30 -8.05 -15.77
C THR A 110 7.26 -7.90 -17.28
N LEU A 111 6.07 -7.98 -17.87
CA LEU A 111 5.90 -7.83 -19.31
C LEU A 111 6.29 -6.43 -19.79
N GLN A 112 5.91 -5.38 -19.07
CA GLN A 112 6.30 -4.00 -19.36
C GLN A 112 7.83 -3.83 -19.33
N LYS A 113 8.49 -4.35 -18.30
CA LYS A 113 9.94 -4.31 -18.18
C LYS A 113 10.66 -5.06 -19.29
N LEU A 114 10.10 -6.19 -19.76
CA LEU A 114 10.66 -6.96 -20.88
C LEU A 114 10.47 -6.26 -22.24
N ARG A 115 9.35 -5.57 -22.41
CA ARG A 115 9.05 -4.87 -23.68
C ARG A 115 9.87 -3.59 -23.83
N ASP A 116 10.00 -2.82 -22.79
CA ASP A 116 10.74 -1.57 -22.78
C ASP A 116 11.46 -1.37 -21.42
N PRO A 117 12.65 -1.96 -21.28
CA PRO A 117 13.42 -1.83 -20.03
C PRO A 117 13.81 -0.39 -19.69
N GLN A 118 13.96 0.49 -20.69
CA GLN A 118 14.35 1.88 -20.48
C GLN A 118 13.20 2.77 -20.02
N ALA A 119 11.98 2.47 -20.48
CA ALA A 119 10.79 3.17 -20.01
C ALA A 119 10.22 2.63 -18.70
N PHE A 120 10.77 1.51 -18.19
CA PHE A 120 10.29 0.94 -16.93
C PHE A 120 10.78 1.76 -15.73
N ASP A 121 9.84 2.18 -14.89
CA ASP A 121 10.16 2.91 -13.68
C ASP A 121 10.68 1.96 -12.57
N ASN A 122 11.97 2.00 -12.34
CA ASN A 122 12.64 1.13 -11.36
C ASN A 122 12.18 1.38 -9.91
N ARG A 123 11.57 2.53 -9.60
CA ARG A 123 10.99 2.79 -8.27
C ARG A 123 9.89 1.79 -7.93
N LEU A 124 9.23 1.22 -8.94
CA LEU A 124 8.21 0.19 -8.76
C LEU A 124 8.75 -1.18 -8.31
N MET A 125 10.06 -1.35 -8.28
CA MET A 125 10.70 -2.58 -7.79
C MET A 125 10.90 -2.62 -6.28
N PHE A 126 10.59 -1.54 -5.58
CA PHE A 126 10.87 -1.41 -4.15
C PHE A 126 9.60 -1.16 -3.34
N GLU A 127 9.64 -1.62 -2.10
CA GLU A 127 8.77 -1.17 -1.02
C GLU A 127 9.61 -0.37 -0.02
N GLU A 128 9.03 0.68 0.49
CA GLU A 128 9.64 1.50 1.54
C GLU A 128 9.08 1.08 2.89
N VAL A 129 9.95 0.82 3.84
CA VAL A 129 9.60 0.57 5.25
C VAL A 129 9.97 1.80 6.03
N LEU A 130 8.97 2.55 6.45
CA LEU A 130 9.13 3.80 7.19
C LEU A 130 8.80 3.57 8.65
N ALA A 131 9.70 3.89 9.55
CA ALA A 131 9.47 3.83 10.98
C ALA A 131 9.37 5.23 11.58
N PHE A 132 8.31 5.48 12.33
CA PHE A 132 8.05 6.75 13.02
C PHE A 132 7.91 6.52 14.51
N LYS A 133 8.47 7.43 15.30
CA LYS A 133 8.41 7.42 16.75
C LYS A 133 7.40 8.46 17.23
N LYS A 134 6.53 8.08 18.15
CA LYS A 134 5.74 9.03 18.93
C LYS A 134 6.64 9.81 19.88
N ALA A 135 6.53 11.12 19.91
CA ALA A 135 7.29 11.95 20.84
C ALA A 135 7.13 11.43 22.27
N GLU A 136 8.21 11.47 23.04
CA GLU A 136 8.16 11.21 24.48
C GLU A 136 7.49 12.40 25.20
N CYS A 137 6.68 12.12 26.19
CA CYS A 137 6.21 13.19 27.06
C CYS A 137 7.44 13.81 27.76
N PRO A 138 7.52 15.13 27.85
CA PRO A 138 8.56 15.82 28.60
C PRO A 138 8.50 15.46 30.09
#